data_1738d83baf28ababe827fa6bd34c0eac
#
_entry.id   1738d83baf28ababe827fa6bd34c0eac
#
_cell.length_a   1.000
_cell.length_b   1.000
_cell.length_c   1.000
_cell.angle_alpha   90.00
_cell.angle_beta   90.00
_cell.angle_gamma   90.00
#
_symmetry.space_group_name_H-M   'P 1'
#
loop_
_entity.id
_entity.type
_entity.pdbx_description
1 polymer ?
#
loop_
_entity_poly.entity_id
_entity_poly.type
_entity_poly.pdbx_seq_one_letter_code
_entity_poly.pdbx_strand_id
1 'polypeptide(L)'
;TRTLEHYFQWLMNAVADAEGGHIQPVLGLGLETALTERISPTLQGFRGMGPVRIGNQAHEHFQHDTYGNIILGAAPAFFDHRLPMNTGRTAFEQLEPLGEQAWELHDEPDAGIWELRSRARIHTSSSLMCWAACDRLGKIARHLKLDDRAALWAERAEVIRDKILDNAWSEDRGAFVESFGGSTLDASVLLMGEVGFLPPKDPRFIATVERLSEVLGRGPFMLRYEEADDFGVPEVGFNVCAFWRIDALARIGREEEARKLFEELLEARNHLGLMSEDTAFATGEGWGNFPQTYSMVGIINGAMRLSRRWEAEL
;
A
#
# COMPACT_ATOMS: atom_id res chain seq x y z
N THR A 1 13.80 -7.60 -16.59
CA THR A 1 12.59 -8.39 -16.91
C THR A 1 12.57 -9.72 -16.19
N ARG A 2 13.64 -10.53 -16.23
CA ARG A 2 13.66 -11.89 -15.65
C ARG A 2 13.17 -11.96 -14.20
N THR A 3 13.54 -11.02 -13.33
CA THR A 3 13.07 -10.97 -11.93
C THR A 3 11.56 -10.74 -11.87
N LEU A 4 11.03 -9.86 -12.72
CA LEU A 4 9.59 -9.61 -12.80
C LEU A 4 8.83 -10.83 -13.34
N GLU A 5 9.39 -11.54 -14.29
CA GLU A 5 8.83 -12.79 -14.83
C GLU A 5 8.71 -13.87 -13.74
N HIS A 6 9.79 -14.06 -12.95
CA HIS A 6 9.78 -14.99 -11.83
C HIS A 6 8.79 -14.57 -10.73
N TYR A 7 8.73 -13.27 -10.40
CA TYR A 7 7.77 -12.75 -9.42
C TYR A 7 6.33 -12.98 -9.88
N PHE A 8 6.03 -12.66 -11.14
CA PHE A 8 4.70 -12.90 -11.69
C PHE A 8 4.34 -14.40 -11.67
N GLN A 9 5.25 -15.28 -12.03
CA GLN A 9 5.02 -16.72 -11.98
C GLN A 9 4.76 -17.20 -10.54
N TRP A 10 5.53 -16.70 -9.58
CA TRP A 10 5.31 -16.98 -8.15
C TRP A 10 3.94 -16.49 -7.69
N LEU A 11 3.57 -15.27 -8.08
CA LEU A 11 2.27 -14.68 -7.76
C LEU A 11 1.12 -15.49 -8.35
N MET A 12 1.21 -15.91 -9.61
CA MET A 12 0.18 -16.72 -10.25
C MET A 12 0.07 -18.12 -9.63
N ASN A 13 1.16 -18.69 -9.12
CA ASN A 13 1.11 -19.94 -8.35
C ASN A 13 0.37 -19.73 -7.01
N ALA A 14 0.66 -18.63 -6.30
CA ALA A 14 -0.07 -18.29 -5.07
C ALA A 14 -1.58 -18.13 -5.33
N VAL A 15 -1.94 -17.47 -6.42
CA VAL A 15 -3.35 -17.31 -6.85
C VAL A 15 -3.99 -18.65 -7.20
N ALA A 16 -3.27 -19.54 -7.89
CA ALA A 16 -3.79 -20.86 -8.26
C ALA A 16 -4.04 -21.76 -7.05
N ASP A 17 -3.25 -21.61 -6.00
CA ASP A 17 -3.39 -22.36 -4.74
C ASP A 17 -4.46 -21.78 -3.79
N ALA A 18 -4.99 -20.58 -4.10
CA ALA A 18 -6.01 -19.90 -3.29
C ALA A 18 -7.39 -20.54 -3.49
N GLU A 19 -7.86 -21.31 -2.51
CA GLU A 19 -9.18 -21.92 -2.52
C GLU A 19 -10.29 -20.86 -2.48
N GLY A 20 -11.22 -20.93 -3.46
CA GLY A 20 -12.35 -19.98 -3.53
C GLY A 20 -11.95 -18.52 -3.72
N GLY A 21 -10.70 -18.25 -4.14
CA GLY A 21 -10.17 -16.90 -4.29
C GLY A 21 -9.70 -16.26 -2.99
N HIS A 22 -9.84 -16.94 -1.83
CA HIS A 22 -9.30 -16.42 -0.58
C HIS A 22 -7.78 -16.59 -0.52
N ILE A 23 -7.07 -15.51 -0.21
CA ILE A 23 -5.62 -15.53 -0.02
C ILE A 23 -5.24 -14.74 1.23
N GLN A 24 -4.37 -15.31 2.05
CA GLN A 24 -3.85 -14.66 3.24
C GLN A 24 -2.82 -13.56 2.89
N PRO A 25 -2.65 -12.54 3.76
CA PRO A 25 -1.80 -11.36 3.45
C PRO A 25 -0.31 -11.67 3.38
N VAL A 26 0.15 -12.73 4.03
CA VAL A 26 1.56 -13.12 4.06
C VAL A 26 1.74 -14.59 3.74
N LEU A 27 2.72 -14.90 2.90
CA LEU A 27 3.12 -16.24 2.50
C LEU A 27 4.63 -16.40 2.69
N GLY A 28 5.09 -17.61 2.96
CA GLY A 28 6.50 -17.95 2.86
C GLY A 28 6.99 -17.88 1.41
N LEU A 29 8.29 -17.80 1.20
CA LEU A 29 8.89 -17.74 -0.15
C LEU A 29 8.58 -18.98 -0.99
N GLY A 30 8.41 -20.15 -0.33
CA GLY A 30 7.98 -21.40 -0.93
C GLY A 30 6.46 -21.60 -0.93
N LEU A 31 5.67 -20.52 -0.75
CA LEU A 31 4.21 -20.53 -0.62
C LEU A 31 3.69 -21.22 0.66
N GLU A 32 4.53 -21.31 1.70
CA GLU A 32 4.08 -21.82 2.99
C GLU A 32 2.99 -20.91 3.58
N THR A 33 1.87 -21.49 3.96
CA THR A 33 0.73 -20.78 4.56
C THR A 33 0.79 -20.75 6.09
N ALA A 34 1.42 -21.73 6.73
CA ALA A 34 1.54 -21.82 8.18
C ALA A 34 2.80 -21.07 8.68
N LEU A 35 2.65 -19.81 8.99
CA LEU A 35 3.74 -18.94 9.46
C LEU A 35 3.64 -18.64 10.96
N THR A 36 3.29 -19.64 11.77
CA THR A 36 3.07 -19.50 13.21
C THR A 36 4.18 -18.73 13.90
N GLU A 37 3.79 -17.64 14.57
CA GLU A 37 4.72 -16.76 15.30
C GLU A 37 5.28 -17.47 16.54
N ARG A 38 6.58 -17.40 16.74
CA ARG A 38 7.28 -17.93 17.91
C ARG A 38 8.42 -17.02 18.33
N ILE A 39 8.72 -16.97 19.61
CA ILE A 39 9.85 -16.21 20.16
C ILE A 39 11.15 -16.99 19.98
N SER A 40 12.20 -16.32 19.49
CA SER A 40 13.57 -16.84 19.49
C SER A 40 14.18 -16.67 20.88
N PRO A 41 14.46 -17.77 21.62
CA PRO A 41 14.99 -17.66 22.97
C PRO A 41 16.47 -17.25 23.04
N THR A 42 17.16 -17.27 21.91
CA THR A 42 18.60 -17.02 21.82
C THR A 42 18.96 -15.60 21.43
N LEU A 43 17.98 -14.81 20.96
CA LEU A 43 18.19 -13.44 20.51
C LEU A 43 17.51 -12.44 21.44
N GLN A 44 18.30 -11.48 21.92
CA GLN A 44 17.81 -10.45 22.83
C GLN A 44 17.10 -9.28 22.14
N GLY A 45 17.18 -9.21 20.82
CA GLY A 45 16.70 -8.07 20.05
C GLY A 45 17.74 -6.95 19.93
N PHE A 46 17.46 -6.03 19.00
CA PHE A 46 18.28 -4.84 18.82
C PHE A 46 18.35 -4.04 20.14
N ARG A 47 19.54 -3.77 20.64
CA ARG A 47 19.78 -3.09 21.93
C ARG A 47 19.05 -3.73 23.13
N GLY A 48 18.80 -5.02 23.10
CA GLY A 48 18.09 -5.72 24.16
C GLY A 48 16.58 -5.48 24.16
N MET A 49 16.02 -4.88 23.12
CA MET A 49 14.57 -4.64 22.97
C MET A 49 13.90 -5.84 22.28
N GLY A 50 13.87 -6.98 22.99
CA GLY A 50 13.11 -8.16 22.54
C GLY A 50 11.61 -8.05 22.88
N PRO A 51 10.85 -9.11 22.49
CA PRO A 51 11.32 -10.35 21.94
C PRO A 51 11.63 -10.29 20.44
N VAL A 52 12.56 -11.14 19.96
CA VAL A 52 12.74 -11.43 18.54
C VAL A 52 11.78 -12.55 18.14
N ARG A 53 10.98 -12.34 17.12
CA ARG A 53 9.99 -13.28 16.63
C ARG A 53 10.43 -13.94 15.31
N ILE A 54 10.00 -15.16 15.10
CA ILE A 54 10.12 -15.93 13.86
C ILE A 54 8.71 -16.29 13.44
N GLY A 55 8.40 -16.18 12.16
CA GLY A 55 7.03 -16.29 11.65
C GLY A 55 6.33 -14.92 11.65
N ASN A 56 5.04 -14.91 11.33
CA ASN A 56 4.23 -13.70 11.32
C ASN A 56 2.76 -14.03 11.59
N GLN A 57 2.20 -13.49 12.67
CA GLN A 57 0.80 -13.72 13.04
C GLN A 57 -0.18 -13.20 11.98
N ALA A 58 0.23 -12.27 11.12
CA ALA A 58 -0.63 -11.78 10.04
C ALA A 58 -1.10 -12.89 9.07
N HIS A 59 -0.45 -14.07 9.06
CA HIS A 59 -0.95 -15.21 8.29
C HIS A 59 -2.37 -15.68 8.71
N GLU A 60 -2.83 -15.29 9.90
CA GLU A 60 -4.17 -15.58 10.43
C GLU A 60 -5.16 -14.43 10.20
N HIS A 61 -4.69 -13.28 9.69
CA HIS A 61 -5.51 -12.09 9.50
C HIS A 61 -6.33 -12.15 8.21
N PHE A 62 -7.52 -11.56 8.27
CA PHE A 62 -8.23 -11.14 7.07
C PHE A 62 -7.84 -9.71 6.75
N GLN A 63 -7.25 -9.51 5.57
CA GLN A 63 -6.85 -8.19 5.07
C GLN A 63 -7.34 -8.07 3.63
N HIS A 64 -8.37 -7.24 3.44
CA HIS A 64 -9.07 -7.15 2.15
C HIS A 64 -8.27 -6.37 1.10
N ASP A 65 -7.26 -5.60 1.52
CA ASP A 65 -6.32 -4.95 0.60
C ASP A 65 -5.44 -5.94 -0.18
N THR A 66 -5.26 -7.16 0.33
CA THR A 66 -4.46 -8.22 -0.32
C THR A 66 -4.90 -8.47 -1.75
N TYR A 67 -6.20 -8.53 -2.01
CA TYR A 67 -6.75 -8.77 -3.35
C TYR A 67 -6.34 -7.68 -4.35
N GLY A 68 -6.45 -6.43 -3.92
CA GLY A 68 -6.04 -5.27 -4.72
C GLY A 68 -4.54 -5.25 -4.98
N ASN A 69 -3.74 -5.53 -3.96
CA ASN A 69 -2.28 -5.56 -4.07
C ASN A 69 -1.80 -6.62 -5.07
N ILE A 70 -2.41 -7.82 -5.07
CA ILE A 70 -2.10 -8.88 -6.02
C ILE A 70 -2.44 -8.46 -7.45
N ILE A 71 -3.66 -7.94 -7.68
CA ILE A 71 -4.11 -7.53 -9.01
C ILE A 71 -3.29 -6.33 -9.53
N LEU A 72 -2.95 -5.37 -8.67
CA LEU A 72 -2.05 -4.26 -9.00
C LEU A 72 -0.65 -4.76 -9.38
N GLY A 73 -0.11 -5.73 -8.62
CA GLY A 73 1.18 -6.35 -8.91
C GLY A 73 1.20 -7.15 -10.21
N ALA A 74 0.07 -7.77 -10.58
CA ALA A 74 -0.07 -8.52 -11.82
C ALA A 74 -0.33 -7.64 -13.04
N ALA A 75 -1.01 -6.50 -12.88
CA ALA A 75 -1.48 -5.65 -13.98
C ALA A 75 -0.38 -5.22 -14.96
N PRO A 76 0.85 -4.83 -14.55
CA PRO A 76 1.91 -4.46 -15.49
C PRO A 76 2.25 -5.54 -16.51
N ALA A 77 2.11 -6.81 -16.16
CA ALA A 77 2.38 -7.93 -17.08
C ALA A 77 1.44 -7.94 -18.29
N PHE A 78 0.24 -7.36 -18.19
CA PHE A 78 -0.71 -7.26 -19.31
C PHE A 78 -0.44 -6.08 -20.24
N PHE A 79 0.27 -5.06 -19.76
CA PHE A 79 0.44 -3.78 -20.49
C PHE A 79 1.88 -3.53 -20.95
N ASP A 80 2.88 -4.11 -20.29
CA ASP A 80 4.28 -3.86 -20.59
C ASP A 80 4.81 -4.87 -21.63
N HIS A 81 4.93 -4.42 -22.87
CA HIS A 81 5.44 -5.22 -23.98
C HIS A 81 6.88 -5.74 -23.83
N ARG A 82 7.62 -5.23 -22.84
CA ARG A 82 8.97 -5.72 -22.53
C ARG A 82 8.96 -7.01 -21.69
N LEU A 83 7.79 -7.37 -21.16
CA LEU A 83 7.60 -8.59 -20.40
C LEU A 83 7.06 -9.69 -21.34
N PRO A 84 7.88 -10.67 -21.77
CA PRO A 84 7.48 -11.73 -22.69
C PRO A 84 6.64 -12.80 -21.96
N MET A 85 5.50 -12.40 -21.42
CA MET A 85 4.65 -13.26 -20.62
C MET A 85 3.37 -13.61 -21.37
N ASN A 86 2.86 -14.81 -21.16
CA ASN A 86 1.57 -15.20 -21.70
C ASN A 86 0.44 -14.66 -20.81
N THR A 87 0.12 -13.39 -20.96
CA THR A 87 -0.90 -12.65 -20.20
C THR A 87 -2.19 -12.49 -21.03
N GLY A 88 -2.70 -13.59 -21.57
CA GLY A 88 -3.96 -13.61 -22.29
C GLY A 88 -5.18 -13.80 -21.38
N ARG A 89 -6.27 -14.20 -22.02
CA ARG A 89 -7.57 -14.44 -21.35
C ARG A 89 -7.46 -15.39 -20.16
N THR A 90 -6.69 -16.48 -20.25
CA THR A 90 -6.54 -17.47 -19.17
C THR A 90 -5.93 -16.85 -17.92
N ALA A 91 -4.89 -16.02 -18.04
CA ALA A 91 -4.29 -15.32 -16.89
C ALA A 91 -5.27 -14.32 -16.27
N PHE A 92 -6.07 -13.64 -17.08
CA PHE A 92 -7.13 -12.77 -16.59
C PHE A 92 -8.19 -13.56 -15.80
N GLU A 93 -8.68 -14.68 -16.35
CA GLU A 93 -9.67 -15.55 -15.70
C GLU A 93 -9.16 -16.13 -14.36
N GLN A 94 -7.85 -16.31 -14.20
CA GLN A 94 -7.25 -16.70 -12.92
C GLN A 94 -7.28 -15.57 -11.86
N LEU A 95 -7.24 -14.31 -12.27
CA LEU A 95 -7.32 -13.18 -11.37
C LEU A 95 -8.76 -12.82 -10.97
N GLU A 96 -9.75 -13.18 -11.77
CA GLU A 96 -11.14 -12.81 -11.52
C GLU A 96 -11.69 -13.29 -10.15
N PRO A 97 -11.38 -14.50 -9.64
CA PRO A 97 -11.81 -14.92 -8.32
C PRO A 97 -11.34 -13.96 -7.20
N LEU A 98 -10.15 -13.39 -7.31
CA LEU A 98 -9.69 -12.36 -6.36
C LEU A 98 -10.49 -11.07 -6.49
N GLY A 99 -10.87 -10.71 -7.70
CA GLY A 99 -11.76 -9.58 -7.94
C GLY A 99 -13.15 -9.78 -7.35
N GLU A 100 -13.70 -11.01 -7.42
CA GLU A 100 -14.96 -11.36 -6.76
C GLU A 100 -14.85 -11.19 -5.24
N GLN A 101 -13.77 -11.68 -4.61
CA GLN A 101 -13.53 -11.47 -3.19
C GLN A 101 -13.40 -9.97 -2.85
N ALA A 102 -12.66 -9.20 -3.64
CA ALA A 102 -12.55 -7.75 -3.46
C ALA A 102 -13.92 -7.06 -3.56
N TRP A 103 -14.77 -7.50 -4.49
CA TRP A 103 -16.13 -6.98 -4.63
C TRP A 103 -17.02 -7.34 -3.43
N GLU A 104 -16.96 -8.57 -2.95
CA GLU A 104 -17.79 -9.05 -1.83
C GLU A 104 -17.38 -8.44 -0.49
N LEU A 105 -16.08 -8.14 -0.31
CA LEU A 105 -15.51 -7.75 0.99
C LEU A 105 -15.15 -6.26 1.12
N HIS A 106 -15.41 -5.44 0.09
CA HIS A 106 -14.98 -4.04 0.07
C HIS A 106 -15.52 -3.15 1.19
N ASP A 107 -16.58 -3.54 1.85
CA ASP A 107 -17.24 -2.83 2.96
C ASP A 107 -17.43 -3.73 4.19
N GLU A 108 -16.63 -4.77 4.31
CA GLU A 108 -16.58 -5.63 5.49
C GLU A 108 -15.37 -5.27 6.38
N PRO A 109 -15.49 -5.42 7.71
CA PRO A 109 -14.39 -5.15 8.63
C PRO A 109 -13.22 -6.13 8.44
N ASP A 110 -12.00 -5.60 8.50
CA ASP A 110 -10.77 -6.39 8.44
C ASP A 110 -9.69 -5.85 9.42
N ALA A 111 -8.49 -6.45 9.41
CA ALA A 111 -7.36 -6.02 10.24
C ALA A 111 -6.67 -4.77 9.68
N GLY A 112 -6.94 -4.38 8.43
CA GLY A 112 -6.33 -3.25 7.73
C GLY A 112 -4.85 -3.45 7.41
N ILE A 113 -4.30 -2.49 6.67
CA ILE A 113 -2.90 -2.51 6.19
C ILE A 113 -1.86 -2.55 7.34
N TRP A 114 -2.25 -2.12 8.55
CA TRP A 114 -1.36 -2.09 9.71
C TRP A 114 -1.39 -3.36 10.56
N GLU A 115 -2.09 -4.39 10.12
CA GLU A 115 -2.13 -5.70 10.79
C GLU A 115 -2.63 -5.60 12.25
N LEU A 116 -3.68 -4.80 12.48
CA LEU A 116 -4.21 -4.58 13.82
C LEU A 116 -4.75 -5.88 14.42
N ARG A 117 -4.30 -6.23 15.64
CA ARG A 117 -4.58 -7.53 16.27
C ARG A 117 -5.83 -7.51 17.14
N SER A 118 -6.19 -6.36 17.70
CA SER A 118 -7.26 -6.21 18.70
C SER A 118 -8.55 -5.61 18.14
N ARG A 119 -8.55 -5.13 16.91
CA ARG A 119 -9.71 -4.47 16.31
C ARG A 119 -9.81 -4.71 14.81
N ALA A 120 -11.06 -4.76 14.33
CA ALA A 120 -11.38 -4.79 12.91
C ALA A 120 -12.33 -3.61 12.61
N ARG A 121 -12.11 -2.96 11.46
CA ARG A 121 -12.92 -1.83 10.95
C ARG A 121 -13.09 -1.97 9.44
N ILE A 122 -14.05 -1.25 8.87
CA ILE A 122 -14.09 -1.06 7.41
C ILE A 122 -13.02 0.00 7.08
N HIS A 123 -11.78 -0.47 6.87
CA HIS A 123 -10.65 0.42 6.61
C HIS A 123 -10.75 1.06 5.23
N THR A 124 -10.55 2.36 5.16
CA THR A 124 -10.55 3.11 3.89
C THR A 124 -9.49 2.58 2.94
N SER A 125 -8.32 2.19 3.45
CA SER A 125 -7.25 1.60 2.65
C SER A 125 -7.64 0.24 2.06
N SER A 126 -8.31 -0.62 2.82
CA SER A 126 -8.80 -1.91 2.33
C SER A 126 -9.86 -1.75 1.24
N SER A 127 -10.86 -0.89 1.47
CA SER A 127 -11.87 -0.57 0.44
C SER A 127 -11.24 0.06 -0.79
N LEU A 128 -10.23 0.92 -0.64
CA LEU A 128 -9.47 1.52 -1.74
C LEU A 128 -8.76 0.47 -2.59
N MET A 129 -8.15 -0.54 -1.98
CA MET A 129 -7.50 -1.63 -2.70
C MET A 129 -8.52 -2.55 -3.38
N CYS A 130 -9.68 -2.79 -2.77
CA CYS A 130 -10.79 -3.49 -3.41
C CYS A 130 -11.32 -2.72 -4.64
N TRP A 131 -11.43 -1.40 -4.55
CA TRP A 131 -11.69 -0.55 -5.71
C TRP A 131 -10.63 -0.73 -6.79
N ALA A 132 -9.35 -0.67 -6.41
CA ALA A 132 -8.25 -0.81 -7.35
C ALA A 132 -8.25 -2.17 -8.04
N ALA A 133 -8.64 -3.25 -7.35
CA ALA A 133 -8.82 -4.57 -7.94
C ALA A 133 -9.83 -4.53 -9.10
N CYS A 134 -11.03 -4.01 -8.84
CA CYS A 134 -12.09 -3.91 -9.84
C CYS A 134 -11.70 -2.99 -11.00
N ASP A 135 -11.12 -1.82 -10.72
CA ASP A 135 -10.65 -0.86 -11.74
C ASP A 135 -9.59 -1.49 -12.66
N ARG A 136 -8.63 -2.20 -12.09
CA ARG A 136 -7.55 -2.85 -12.87
C ARG A 136 -8.07 -4.03 -13.68
N LEU A 137 -8.96 -4.85 -13.14
CA LEU A 137 -9.61 -5.92 -13.90
C LEU A 137 -10.42 -5.36 -15.08
N GLY A 138 -11.17 -4.26 -14.88
CA GLY A 138 -11.87 -3.58 -15.95
C GLY A 138 -10.93 -3.07 -17.05
N LYS A 139 -9.78 -2.51 -16.69
CA LYS A 139 -8.74 -2.07 -17.63
C LYS A 139 -8.08 -3.22 -18.38
N ILE A 140 -7.75 -4.31 -17.69
CA ILE A 140 -7.18 -5.53 -18.30
C ILE A 140 -8.19 -6.15 -19.26
N ALA A 141 -9.46 -6.34 -18.85
CA ALA A 141 -10.51 -6.88 -19.68
C ALA A 141 -10.70 -6.05 -20.98
N ARG A 142 -10.70 -4.71 -20.87
CA ARG A 142 -10.78 -3.82 -22.04
C ARG A 142 -9.57 -4.00 -22.97
N HIS A 143 -8.37 -4.12 -22.43
CA HIS A 143 -7.15 -4.39 -23.19
C HIS A 143 -7.25 -5.72 -23.95
N LEU A 144 -7.81 -6.75 -23.34
CA LEU A 144 -8.03 -8.07 -23.91
C LEU A 144 -9.28 -8.14 -24.81
N LYS A 145 -10.04 -7.04 -24.98
CA LYS A 145 -11.29 -6.97 -25.76
C LYS A 145 -12.38 -7.90 -25.23
N LEU A 146 -12.48 -8.02 -23.92
CA LEU A 146 -13.51 -8.76 -23.19
C LEU A 146 -14.58 -7.76 -22.71
N ASP A 147 -15.39 -7.22 -23.63
CA ASP A 147 -16.23 -6.04 -23.41
C ASP A 147 -17.24 -6.23 -22.26
N ASP A 148 -17.90 -7.39 -22.16
CA ASP A 148 -18.84 -7.68 -21.07
C ASP A 148 -18.16 -7.69 -19.70
N ARG A 149 -16.94 -8.25 -19.62
CA ARG A 149 -16.15 -8.27 -18.39
C ARG A 149 -15.62 -6.87 -18.04
N ALA A 150 -15.20 -6.11 -19.05
CA ALA A 150 -14.77 -4.73 -18.87
C ALA A 150 -15.89 -3.84 -18.30
N ALA A 151 -17.13 -4.02 -18.80
CA ALA A 151 -18.30 -3.29 -18.27
C ALA A 151 -18.61 -3.71 -16.84
N LEU A 152 -18.67 -5.00 -16.53
CA LEU A 152 -18.92 -5.51 -15.18
C LEU A 152 -17.95 -4.95 -14.14
N TRP A 153 -16.65 -5.07 -14.42
CA TRP A 153 -15.64 -4.61 -13.46
C TRP A 153 -15.58 -3.09 -13.31
N ALA A 154 -15.88 -2.34 -14.38
CA ALA A 154 -16.01 -0.90 -14.32
C ALA A 154 -17.20 -0.47 -13.45
N GLU A 155 -18.37 -1.10 -13.60
CA GLU A 155 -19.56 -0.84 -12.78
C GLU A 155 -19.26 -1.10 -11.29
N ARG A 156 -18.64 -2.24 -10.97
CA ARG A 156 -18.26 -2.59 -9.60
C ARG A 156 -17.27 -1.56 -9.00
N ALA A 157 -16.30 -1.13 -9.78
CA ALA A 157 -15.37 -0.09 -9.35
C ALA A 157 -16.10 1.23 -9.02
N GLU A 158 -17.06 1.65 -9.83
CA GLU A 158 -17.84 2.86 -9.53
C GLU A 158 -18.68 2.72 -8.25
N VAL A 159 -19.31 1.58 -8.00
CA VAL A 159 -20.06 1.34 -6.75
C VAL A 159 -19.15 1.44 -5.52
N ILE A 160 -17.98 0.80 -5.57
CA ILE A 160 -17.00 0.89 -4.46
C ILE A 160 -16.51 2.33 -4.31
N ARG A 161 -16.25 3.02 -5.43
CA ARG A 161 -15.82 4.41 -5.44
C ARG A 161 -16.80 5.32 -4.71
N ASP A 162 -18.09 5.26 -5.07
CA ASP A 162 -19.14 6.06 -4.44
C ASP A 162 -19.20 5.77 -2.94
N LYS A 163 -19.11 4.50 -2.55
CA LYS A 163 -19.14 4.09 -1.15
C LYS A 163 -17.98 4.67 -0.34
N ILE A 164 -16.76 4.67 -0.89
CA ILE A 164 -15.58 5.30 -0.25
C ILE A 164 -15.80 6.81 -0.13
N LEU A 165 -16.28 7.47 -1.19
CA LEU A 165 -16.49 8.91 -1.20
C LEU A 165 -17.53 9.37 -0.18
N ASP A 166 -18.56 8.55 0.04
CA ASP A 166 -19.68 8.86 0.95
C ASP A 166 -19.33 8.56 2.42
N ASN A 167 -18.46 7.58 2.69
CA ASN A 167 -18.25 7.07 4.05
C ASN A 167 -16.88 7.38 4.65
N ALA A 168 -15.86 7.65 3.82
CA ALA A 168 -14.49 7.90 4.29
C ALA A 168 -14.14 9.40 4.37
N TRP A 169 -14.92 10.29 3.80
CA TRP A 169 -14.72 11.72 3.94
C TRP A 169 -15.28 12.23 5.27
N SER A 170 -14.47 12.92 6.06
CA SER A 170 -14.90 13.57 7.31
C SER A 170 -14.91 15.09 7.13
N GLU A 171 -16.10 15.70 7.18
CA GLU A 171 -16.23 17.16 7.15
C GLU A 171 -15.52 17.82 8.35
N ASP A 172 -15.62 17.20 9.53
CA ASP A 172 -14.99 17.72 10.75
C ASP A 172 -13.47 17.73 10.67
N ARG A 173 -12.89 16.74 9.98
CA ARG A 173 -11.43 16.66 9.80
C ARG A 173 -10.98 17.42 8.54
N GLY A 174 -11.87 17.67 7.60
CA GLY A 174 -11.56 18.21 6.28
C GLY A 174 -10.63 17.28 5.47
N ALA A 175 -10.77 15.96 5.66
CA ALA A 175 -9.89 14.96 5.06
C ALA A 175 -10.57 13.59 4.95
N PHE A 176 -10.05 12.71 4.09
CA PHE A 176 -10.33 11.29 4.19
C PHE A 176 -9.68 10.71 5.45
N VAL A 177 -10.40 9.78 6.10
CA VAL A 177 -10.03 9.19 7.39
C VAL A 177 -9.79 7.69 7.26
N GLU A 178 -9.22 7.11 8.31
CA GLU A 178 -8.76 5.71 8.40
C GLU A 178 -9.84 4.68 8.07
N SER A 179 -11.09 4.90 8.54
CA SER A 179 -12.20 3.95 8.40
C SER A 179 -13.52 4.65 8.13
N PHE A 180 -14.47 3.93 7.58
CA PHE A 180 -15.81 4.44 7.27
C PHE A 180 -16.51 4.96 8.52
N GLY A 181 -16.97 6.20 8.46
CA GLY A 181 -17.60 6.89 9.60
C GLY A 181 -16.66 7.18 10.76
N GLY A 182 -15.35 6.97 10.61
CA GLY A 182 -14.34 7.27 11.60
C GLY A 182 -13.93 8.74 11.64
N SER A 183 -12.92 9.04 12.46
CA SER A 183 -12.37 10.40 12.59
C SER A 183 -10.84 10.43 12.69
N THR A 184 -10.19 9.27 12.68
CA THR A 184 -8.75 9.13 12.82
C THR A 184 -8.04 9.41 11.49
N LEU A 185 -6.99 10.21 11.52
CA LEU A 185 -6.12 10.42 10.37
C LEU A 185 -5.09 9.32 10.24
N ASP A 186 -4.88 8.85 9.02
CA ASP A 186 -4.03 7.72 8.70
C ASP A 186 -3.31 7.94 7.36
N ALA A 187 -2.00 7.69 7.33
CA ALA A 187 -1.17 7.93 6.16
C ALA A 187 -1.55 7.06 4.95
N SER A 188 -2.19 5.91 5.15
CA SER A 188 -2.58 5.00 4.06
C SER A 188 -3.56 5.62 3.07
N VAL A 189 -4.36 6.62 3.47
CA VAL A 189 -5.27 7.31 2.55
C VAL A 189 -4.54 8.15 1.49
N LEU A 190 -3.25 8.46 1.67
CA LEU A 190 -2.43 9.10 0.64
C LEU A 190 -2.28 8.24 -0.61
N LEU A 191 -2.42 6.92 -0.48
CA LEU A 191 -2.42 5.97 -1.60
C LEU A 191 -3.53 6.23 -2.62
N MET A 192 -4.59 6.98 -2.28
CA MET A 192 -5.65 7.38 -3.21
C MET A 192 -5.10 8.05 -4.47
N GLY A 193 -4.06 8.87 -4.32
CA GLY A 193 -3.37 9.49 -5.45
C GLY A 193 -2.52 8.50 -6.24
N GLU A 194 -1.82 7.59 -5.58
CA GLU A 194 -0.94 6.61 -6.20
C GLU A 194 -1.71 5.61 -7.06
N VAL A 195 -2.77 5.04 -6.53
CA VAL A 195 -3.61 4.08 -7.26
C VAL A 195 -4.53 4.74 -8.29
N GLY A 196 -4.60 6.09 -8.31
CA GLY A 196 -5.40 6.85 -9.27
C GLY A 196 -6.89 6.87 -8.96
N PHE A 197 -7.25 6.72 -7.68
CA PHE A 197 -8.63 6.83 -7.19
C PHE A 197 -9.17 8.25 -7.31
N LEU A 198 -8.37 9.23 -6.90
CA LEU A 198 -8.67 10.65 -7.05
C LEU A 198 -7.68 11.35 -8.01
N PRO A 199 -8.18 12.25 -8.85
CA PRO A 199 -7.28 13.11 -9.64
C PRO A 199 -6.43 14.00 -8.72
N PRO A 200 -5.18 14.33 -9.11
CA PRO A 200 -4.29 15.18 -8.31
C PRO A 200 -4.87 16.56 -7.94
N LYS A 201 -5.82 17.06 -8.73
CA LYS A 201 -6.49 18.35 -8.51
C LYS A 201 -7.84 18.26 -7.79
N ASP A 202 -8.24 17.08 -7.34
CA ASP A 202 -9.44 16.94 -6.53
C ASP A 202 -9.27 17.73 -5.21
N PRO A 203 -10.19 18.66 -4.88
CA PRO A 203 -10.06 19.50 -3.68
C PRO A 203 -9.99 18.67 -2.39
N ARG A 204 -10.70 17.53 -2.31
CA ARG A 204 -10.70 16.66 -1.14
C ARG A 204 -9.34 15.94 -0.99
N PHE A 205 -8.71 15.54 -2.13
CA PHE A 205 -7.38 14.94 -2.08
C PHE A 205 -6.33 15.96 -1.62
N ILE A 206 -6.38 17.19 -2.17
CA ILE A 206 -5.49 18.28 -1.76
C ILE A 206 -5.64 18.55 -0.24
N ALA A 207 -6.88 18.74 0.23
CA ALA A 207 -7.16 18.97 1.64
C ALA A 207 -6.66 17.81 2.54
N THR A 208 -6.85 16.56 2.09
CA THR A 208 -6.34 15.38 2.79
C THR A 208 -4.80 15.41 2.91
N VAL A 209 -4.08 15.66 1.81
CA VAL A 209 -2.61 15.72 1.81
C VAL A 209 -2.11 16.82 2.76
N GLU A 210 -2.74 17.99 2.74
CA GLU A 210 -2.38 19.12 3.60
C GLU A 210 -2.66 18.79 5.08
N ARG A 211 -3.84 18.25 5.38
CA ARG A 211 -4.23 17.90 6.75
C ARG A 211 -3.37 16.80 7.35
N LEU A 212 -3.08 15.74 6.59
CA LEU A 212 -2.19 14.67 7.03
C LEU A 212 -0.75 15.18 7.21
N SER A 213 -0.28 16.05 6.32
CA SER A 213 1.05 16.65 6.44
C SER A 213 1.17 17.50 7.71
N GLU A 214 0.12 18.23 8.10
CA GLU A 214 0.08 19.04 9.31
C GLU A 214 0.06 18.16 10.59
N VAL A 215 -0.80 17.12 10.61
CA VAL A 215 -1.05 16.36 11.84
C VAL A 215 -0.06 15.23 12.04
N LEU A 216 0.28 14.47 10.98
CA LEU A 216 1.15 13.31 11.05
C LEU A 216 2.61 13.60 10.68
N GLY A 217 2.88 14.72 9.99
CA GLY A 217 4.23 15.10 9.58
C GLY A 217 5.12 15.52 10.76
N ARG A 218 6.38 15.11 10.74
CA ARG A 218 7.43 15.43 11.71
C ARG A 218 8.73 15.75 10.97
N GLY A 219 8.88 16.97 10.46
CA GLY A 219 9.95 17.30 9.53
C GLY A 219 9.85 16.41 8.27
N PRO A 220 10.93 15.74 7.85
CA PRO A 220 10.89 14.83 6.70
C PRO A 220 10.16 13.51 7.00
N PHE A 221 9.95 13.18 8.28
CA PHE A 221 9.30 11.93 8.70
C PHE A 221 7.78 12.07 8.81
N MET A 222 7.08 10.94 8.94
CA MET A 222 5.63 10.89 9.09
C MET A 222 5.21 9.73 9.98
N LEU A 223 4.25 9.98 10.87
CA LEU A 223 3.58 8.95 11.65
C LEU A 223 2.66 8.13 10.74
N ARG A 224 2.42 6.86 11.10
CA ARG A 224 1.41 6.01 10.43
C ARG A 224 0.01 6.57 10.61
N TYR A 225 -0.35 6.86 11.86
CA TYR A 225 -1.65 7.37 12.31
C TYR A 225 -1.50 8.09 13.65
N GLU A 226 -2.58 8.72 14.10
CA GLU A 226 -2.60 9.50 15.37
C GLU A 226 -3.17 8.72 16.56
N GLU A 227 -3.87 7.60 16.32
CA GLU A 227 -4.52 6.80 17.37
C GLU A 227 -3.54 5.77 17.98
N ALA A 228 -3.77 5.37 19.23
CA ALA A 228 -3.04 4.27 19.84
C ALA A 228 -3.41 2.93 19.20
N ASP A 229 -2.42 2.10 18.92
CA ASP A 229 -2.56 0.74 18.46
C ASP A 229 -2.36 -0.30 19.59
N ASP A 230 -2.12 -1.57 19.22
CA ASP A 230 -1.85 -2.65 20.17
C ASP A 230 -0.55 -2.43 20.99
N PHE A 231 0.30 -1.51 20.59
CA PHE A 231 1.59 -1.18 21.21
C PHE A 231 1.66 0.25 21.79
N GLY A 232 0.58 1.02 21.66
CA GLY A 232 0.49 2.40 22.11
C GLY A 232 0.45 3.42 20.97
N VAL A 233 0.62 4.70 21.30
CA VAL A 233 0.67 5.78 20.30
C VAL A 233 2.01 5.72 19.56
N PRO A 234 2.04 5.81 18.21
CA PRO A 234 3.29 5.81 17.45
C PRO A 234 4.22 6.97 17.88
N GLU A 235 5.46 6.64 18.25
CA GLU A 235 6.47 7.62 18.70
C GLU A 235 7.58 7.86 17.66
N VAL A 236 7.59 7.07 16.58
CA VAL A 236 8.60 7.10 15.52
C VAL A 236 7.94 7.30 14.15
N GLY A 237 8.69 7.81 13.20
CA GLY A 237 8.24 7.91 11.79
C GLY A 237 8.36 6.57 11.09
N PHE A 238 7.29 6.17 10.42
CA PHE A 238 7.31 5.02 9.53
C PHE A 238 7.75 5.49 8.14
N ASN A 239 8.93 5.08 7.71
CA ASN A 239 9.59 5.70 6.55
C ASN A 239 8.77 5.61 5.25
N VAL A 240 8.04 4.52 5.01
CA VAL A 240 7.18 4.42 3.82
C VAL A 240 6.08 5.50 3.80
N CYS A 241 5.54 5.89 4.96
CA CYS A 241 4.53 6.95 5.04
C CYS A 241 5.11 8.31 4.64
N ALA A 242 6.38 8.57 4.99
CA ALA A 242 7.07 9.77 4.55
C ALA A 242 7.22 9.80 3.00
N PHE A 243 7.52 8.66 2.38
CA PHE A 243 7.57 8.56 0.91
C PHE A 243 6.19 8.71 0.26
N TRP A 244 5.12 8.19 0.86
CA TRP A 244 3.74 8.43 0.38
C TRP A 244 3.38 9.91 0.44
N ARG A 245 3.77 10.61 1.52
CA ARG A 245 3.58 12.06 1.63
C ARG A 245 4.34 12.80 0.53
N ILE A 246 5.59 12.45 0.27
CA ILE A 246 6.42 13.05 -0.79
C ILE A 246 5.77 12.85 -2.16
N ASP A 247 5.33 11.63 -2.49
CA ASP A 247 4.63 11.36 -3.76
C ASP A 247 3.32 12.16 -3.86
N ALA A 248 2.51 12.21 -2.80
CA ALA A 248 1.25 12.93 -2.76
C ALA A 248 1.47 14.46 -2.94
N LEU A 249 2.45 15.04 -2.27
CA LEU A 249 2.82 16.47 -2.42
C LEU A 249 3.25 16.78 -3.86
N ALA A 250 4.09 15.93 -4.46
CA ALA A 250 4.48 16.10 -5.85
C ALA A 250 3.28 16.01 -6.80
N ARG A 251 2.35 15.09 -6.55
CA ARG A 251 1.12 14.93 -7.38
C ARG A 251 0.22 16.16 -7.33
N ILE A 252 0.05 16.78 -6.16
CA ILE A 252 -0.79 18.01 -6.04
C ILE A 252 -0.07 19.29 -6.52
N GLY A 253 1.16 19.16 -7.04
CA GLY A 253 1.94 20.27 -7.63
C GLY A 253 2.87 20.98 -6.64
N ARG A 254 3.08 20.45 -5.43
CA ARG A 254 4.04 20.98 -4.42
C ARG A 254 5.42 20.31 -4.58
N GLU A 255 5.96 20.32 -5.81
CA GLU A 255 7.17 19.58 -6.16
C GLU A 255 8.42 20.04 -5.39
N GLU A 256 8.59 21.34 -5.17
CA GLU A 256 9.76 21.87 -4.45
C GLU A 256 9.76 21.44 -2.99
N GLU A 257 8.59 21.42 -2.35
CA GLU A 257 8.46 20.92 -0.99
C GLU A 257 8.69 19.40 -0.92
N ALA A 258 8.09 18.66 -1.84
CA ALA A 258 8.32 17.22 -1.95
C ALA A 258 9.80 16.88 -2.13
N ARG A 259 10.51 17.63 -2.98
CA ARG A 259 11.96 17.48 -3.21
C ARG A 259 12.76 17.75 -1.95
N LYS A 260 12.48 18.84 -1.26
CA LYS A 260 13.15 19.18 -0.01
C LYS A 260 12.98 18.07 1.03
N LEU A 261 11.74 17.62 1.25
CA LEU A 261 11.46 16.53 2.19
C LEU A 261 12.14 15.21 1.77
N PHE A 262 12.20 14.93 0.48
CA PHE A 262 12.88 13.75 -0.04
C PHE A 262 14.38 13.79 0.24
N GLU A 263 15.04 14.91 -0.05
CA GLU A 263 16.47 15.11 0.20
C GLU A 263 16.80 15.00 1.70
N GLU A 264 16.01 15.66 2.56
CA GLU A 264 16.14 15.56 4.02
C GLU A 264 15.90 14.12 4.53
N LEU A 265 14.90 13.40 4.01
CA LEU A 265 14.63 12.01 4.39
C LEU A 265 15.78 11.07 3.99
N LEU A 266 16.45 11.34 2.87
CA LEU A 266 17.60 10.56 2.42
C LEU A 266 18.79 10.62 3.38
N GLU A 267 18.89 11.63 4.24
CA GLU A 267 19.94 11.71 5.28
C GLU A 267 19.79 10.61 6.36
N ALA A 268 18.60 10.00 6.50
CA ALA A 268 18.38 8.87 7.41
C ALA A 268 18.96 7.53 6.89
N ARG A 269 19.50 7.48 5.66
CA ARG A 269 20.16 6.28 5.12
C ARG A 269 21.49 6.03 5.81
N ASN A 270 21.85 4.76 5.91
CA ASN A 270 23.22 4.43 6.33
C ASN A 270 24.23 4.68 5.19
N HIS A 271 25.51 4.44 5.47
CA HIS A 271 26.61 4.61 4.52
C HIS A 271 26.53 3.71 3.25
N LEU A 272 25.67 2.70 3.25
CA LEU A 272 25.38 1.85 2.09
C LEU A 272 24.11 2.30 1.33
N GLY A 273 23.46 3.39 1.76
CA GLY A 273 22.23 3.86 1.16
C GLY A 273 20.97 3.11 1.61
N LEU A 274 21.05 2.29 2.66
CA LEU A 274 19.94 1.47 3.16
C LEU A 274 19.18 2.20 4.28
N MET A 275 17.87 1.94 4.36
CA MET A 275 16.97 2.48 5.39
C MET A 275 16.29 1.37 6.19
N SER A 276 15.97 1.70 7.44
CA SER A 276 15.12 0.91 8.33
C SER A 276 13.63 1.10 8.02
N GLU A 277 12.81 0.37 8.73
CA GLU A 277 11.36 0.50 8.73
C GLU A 277 10.92 1.84 9.32
N ASP A 278 11.41 2.14 10.52
CA ASP A 278 11.11 3.34 11.29
C ASP A 278 12.35 4.19 11.53
N THR A 279 12.12 5.48 11.84
CA THR A 279 13.16 6.41 12.25
C THR A 279 12.70 7.25 13.44
N ALA A 280 13.51 7.29 14.50
CA ALA A 280 13.25 8.13 15.66
C ALA A 280 13.49 9.61 15.33
N PHE A 281 12.50 10.46 15.53
CA PHE A 281 12.55 11.88 15.14
C PHE A 281 13.69 12.66 15.80
N ALA A 282 13.94 12.39 17.10
CA ALA A 282 14.89 13.16 17.89
C ALA A 282 16.36 12.81 17.59
N THR A 283 16.63 11.58 17.15
CA THR A 283 18.01 11.07 17.03
C THR A 283 18.39 10.68 15.59
N GLY A 284 17.41 10.53 14.70
CA GLY A 284 17.62 9.96 13.36
C GLY A 284 17.94 8.47 13.38
N GLU A 285 17.80 7.79 14.53
CA GLU A 285 18.12 6.38 14.68
C GLU A 285 17.10 5.50 14.00
N GLY A 286 17.58 4.51 13.23
CA GLY A 286 16.74 3.53 12.55
C GLY A 286 16.26 2.44 13.50
N TRP A 287 14.97 2.08 13.39
CA TRP A 287 14.28 1.07 14.17
C TRP A 287 13.45 0.13 13.28
N GLY A 288 12.97 -0.95 13.86
CA GLY A 288 12.20 -1.97 13.14
C GLY A 288 13.07 -2.84 12.23
N ASN A 289 12.49 -3.37 11.17
CA ASN A 289 13.19 -4.22 10.21
C ASN A 289 14.26 -3.43 9.43
N PHE A 290 15.42 -4.05 9.21
CA PHE A 290 16.53 -3.45 8.48
C PHE A 290 17.28 -4.48 7.62
N PRO A 291 17.56 -4.20 6.33
CA PRO A 291 16.97 -3.10 5.55
C PRO A 291 15.49 -3.39 5.24
N GLN A 292 14.66 -2.33 5.20
CA GLN A 292 13.24 -2.47 4.90
C GLN A 292 12.96 -2.24 3.43
N THR A 293 12.31 -3.22 2.79
CA THR A 293 12.03 -3.17 1.34
C THR A 293 11.11 -2.01 0.98
N TYR A 294 10.07 -1.72 1.76
CA TYR A 294 9.16 -0.59 1.50
C TYR A 294 9.88 0.76 1.50
N SER A 295 10.82 0.95 2.44
CA SER A 295 11.65 2.16 2.49
C SER A 295 12.55 2.26 1.26
N MET A 296 13.15 1.15 0.82
CA MET A 296 13.99 1.13 -0.38
C MET A 296 13.19 1.40 -1.66
N VAL A 297 11.98 0.83 -1.78
CA VAL A 297 11.06 1.13 -2.89
C VAL A 297 10.62 2.60 -2.85
N GLY A 298 10.37 3.14 -1.66
CA GLY A 298 10.05 4.57 -1.47
C GLY A 298 11.14 5.49 -2.02
N ILE A 299 12.43 5.16 -1.79
CA ILE A 299 13.56 5.91 -2.39
C ILE A 299 13.47 5.89 -3.92
N ILE A 300 13.25 4.71 -4.52
CA ILE A 300 13.19 4.57 -5.98
C ILE A 300 12.00 5.34 -6.54
N ASN A 301 10.82 5.16 -5.98
CA ASN A 301 9.59 5.81 -6.45
C ASN A 301 9.67 7.34 -6.28
N GLY A 302 10.18 7.83 -5.13
CA GLY A 302 10.39 9.25 -4.88
C GLY A 302 11.38 9.86 -5.86
N ALA A 303 12.52 9.21 -6.10
CA ALA A 303 13.49 9.65 -7.09
C ALA A 303 12.88 9.70 -8.50
N MET A 304 12.15 8.67 -8.91
CA MET A 304 11.47 8.65 -10.21
C MET A 304 10.40 9.74 -10.32
N ARG A 305 9.62 9.98 -9.28
CA ARG A 305 8.57 11.01 -9.24
C ARG A 305 9.14 12.42 -9.39
N LEU A 306 10.25 12.69 -8.72
CA LEU A 306 10.88 14.01 -8.64
C LEU A 306 11.93 14.25 -9.72
N SER A 307 12.28 13.22 -10.52
CA SER A 307 13.22 13.39 -11.62
C SER A 307 12.62 14.25 -12.72
N ARG A 308 13.37 15.25 -13.18
CA ARG A 308 13.03 16.01 -14.37
C ARG A 308 13.32 15.17 -15.61
N ARG A 309 12.48 15.29 -16.63
CA ARG A 309 12.80 14.70 -17.93
C ARG A 309 14.00 15.43 -18.52
N TRP A 310 14.95 14.67 -19.05
CA TRP A 310 16.15 15.24 -19.71
C TRP A 310 15.78 16.29 -20.77
N GLU A 311 14.69 16.08 -21.49
CA GLU A 311 14.18 16.98 -22.52
C GLU A 311 13.66 18.33 -21.96
N ALA A 312 13.40 18.41 -20.68
CA ALA A 312 12.97 19.66 -20.03
C ALA A 312 14.16 20.55 -19.63
N GLU A 313 15.38 20.08 -19.78
CA GLU A 313 16.62 20.80 -19.47
C GLU A 313 17.30 21.36 -20.75
N LEU A 314 16.79 20.98 -21.93
CA LEU A 314 17.21 21.48 -23.23
C LEU A 314 16.27 22.55 -23.77
#